data_043aa976144f9146c7db1b9c86b6af98
#
_entry.id   043aa976144f9146c7db1b9c86b6af98
#
_cell.length_a   1.000
_cell.length_b   1.000
_cell.length_c   1.000
_cell.angle_alpha   90.00
_cell.angle_beta   90.00
_cell.angle_gamma   90.00
#
_symmetry.space_group_name_H-M   'P 1'
#
loop_
_entity.id
_entity.type
_entity.pdbx_description
1 polymer ?
#
loop_
_entity_poly.entity_id
_entity_poly.type
_entity_poly.pdbx_seq_one_letter_code
_entity_poly.pdbx_strand_id
1 'polypeptide(L)'
;MAQVEVKFLREDWADLDLPLPRYETDGAAGFDLRAHFMADAREEGLTLAPQARALIQTGFRVAVPRGYELQIRPRSGLALKHGVTLANAPGTVDCDYRGPLGVILINLGDAPFVIGHRDRIGQGVVVPVTQVRFSLVSRLDETVRGAGGFGSTGQG
;
A
#
# COMPACT_ATOMS: atom_id res chain seq x y z
N MET A 1 9.18 -14.89 -18.92
CA MET A 1 7.99 -14.05 -18.66
C MET A 1 8.35 -12.61 -19.00
N ALA A 2 7.48 -11.87 -19.66
CA ALA A 2 7.72 -10.44 -19.90
C ALA A 2 7.74 -9.72 -18.54
N GLN A 3 8.84 -9.03 -18.23
CA GLN A 3 8.94 -8.21 -17.02
C GLN A 3 8.09 -6.95 -17.20
N VAL A 4 7.28 -6.63 -16.20
CA VAL A 4 6.52 -5.37 -16.13
C VAL A 4 7.44 -4.31 -15.57
N GLU A 5 7.64 -3.22 -16.31
CA GLU A 5 8.46 -2.09 -15.85
C GLU A 5 7.59 -1.09 -15.09
N VAL A 6 7.97 -0.76 -13.85
CA VAL A 6 7.43 0.35 -13.06
C VAL A 6 8.53 1.39 -12.90
N LYS A 7 8.24 2.63 -13.30
CA LYS A 7 9.24 3.72 -13.25
C LYS A 7 9.12 4.47 -11.94
N PHE A 8 10.25 4.73 -11.30
CA PHE A 8 10.35 5.52 -10.08
C PHE A 8 11.12 6.81 -10.36
N LEU A 9 10.62 7.93 -9.85
CA LEU A 9 11.27 9.23 -9.85
C LEU A 9 11.49 9.64 -8.40
N ARG A 10 12.74 9.98 -8.02
CA ARG A 10 13.00 10.57 -6.71
C ARG A 10 12.39 11.95 -6.62
N GLU A 11 11.86 12.30 -5.47
CA GLU A 11 11.48 13.66 -5.14
C GLU A 11 12.75 14.53 -5.00
N ASP A 12 12.66 15.82 -5.34
CA ASP A 12 13.80 16.75 -5.31
C ASP A 12 14.40 16.92 -3.89
N TRP A 13 13.58 16.72 -2.87
CA TRP A 13 13.97 16.78 -1.46
C TRP A 13 14.52 15.45 -0.91
N ALA A 14 14.40 14.35 -1.65
CA ALA A 14 14.85 13.05 -1.21
C ALA A 14 16.36 12.90 -1.36
N ASP A 15 16.96 12.00 -0.57
CA ASP A 15 18.39 11.70 -0.62
C ASP A 15 18.79 11.21 -2.03
N LEU A 16 19.90 11.71 -2.53
CA LEU A 16 20.42 11.28 -3.83
C LEU A 16 20.78 9.78 -3.85
N ASP A 17 21.11 9.22 -2.69
CA ASP A 17 21.47 7.81 -2.49
C ASP A 17 20.25 6.93 -2.10
N LEU A 18 19.02 7.48 -2.11
CA LEU A 18 17.81 6.70 -1.82
C LEU A 18 17.69 5.55 -2.83
N PRO A 19 17.82 4.28 -2.36
CA PRO A 19 17.80 3.14 -3.26
C PRO A 19 16.38 2.86 -3.77
N LEU A 20 16.29 2.33 -4.99
CA LEU A 20 15.01 1.81 -5.50
C LEU A 20 14.49 0.68 -4.59
N PRO A 21 13.17 0.54 -4.45
CA PRO A 21 12.58 -0.64 -3.85
C PRO A 21 13.03 -1.92 -4.56
N ARG A 22 13.16 -3.00 -3.81
CA ARG A 22 13.55 -4.31 -4.35
C ARG A 22 12.77 -5.42 -3.67
N TYR A 23 12.68 -6.55 -4.34
CA TYR A 23 12.23 -7.79 -3.74
C TYR A 23 13.32 -8.35 -2.83
N GLU A 24 12.97 -8.75 -1.62
CA GLU A 24 13.94 -9.29 -0.66
C GLU A 24 14.27 -10.77 -0.94
N THR A 25 13.39 -11.48 -1.67
CA THR A 25 13.60 -12.86 -2.12
C THR A 25 13.07 -13.04 -3.52
N ASP A 26 13.56 -14.02 -4.28
CA ASP A 26 13.13 -14.31 -5.66
C ASP A 26 11.65 -14.68 -5.78
N GLY A 27 11.06 -15.21 -4.71
CA GLY A 27 9.65 -15.60 -4.66
C GLY A 27 8.73 -14.55 -4.02
N ALA A 28 9.26 -13.39 -3.62
CA ALA A 28 8.44 -12.37 -2.98
C ALA A 28 7.41 -11.78 -3.95
N ALA A 29 6.15 -11.68 -3.51
CA ALA A 29 5.09 -11.02 -4.27
C ALA A 29 5.12 -9.49 -4.12
N GLY A 30 5.68 -8.98 -3.03
CA GLY A 30 5.78 -7.55 -2.73
C GLY A 30 7.20 -7.10 -2.46
N PHE A 31 7.46 -5.82 -2.72
CA PHE A 31 8.68 -5.13 -2.38
C PHE A 31 8.43 -4.14 -1.24
N ASP A 32 9.41 -3.98 -0.35
CA ASP A 32 9.27 -3.07 0.80
C ASP A 32 9.20 -1.60 0.38
N LEU A 33 8.27 -0.87 1.01
CA LEU A 33 8.19 0.58 0.98
C LEU A 33 8.71 1.13 2.31
N ARG A 34 9.59 2.13 2.21
CA ARG A 34 10.28 2.71 3.37
C ARG A 34 9.87 4.15 3.60
N ALA A 35 9.79 4.54 4.87
CA ALA A 35 9.61 5.92 5.28
C ALA A 35 10.81 6.76 4.84
N HIS A 36 10.53 7.94 4.27
CA HIS A 36 11.57 8.91 3.95
C HIS A 36 11.18 10.29 4.48
N PHE A 37 11.94 10.77 5.45
CA PHE A 37 11.72 12.07 6.07
C PHE A 37 12.69 13.10 5.52
N MET A 38 12.27 14.37 5.53
CA MET A 38 13.17 15.50 5.26
C MET A 38 14.30 15.55 6.29
N ALA A 39 15.39 16.21 5.97
CA ALA A 39 16.63 16.17 6.77
C ALA A 39 16.44 16.58 8.23
N ASP A 40 15.58 17.56 8.49
CA ASP A 40 15.25 18.09 9.81
C ASP A 40 14.40 17.15 10.69
N ALA A 41 13.68 16.22 10.08
CA ALA A 41 12.80 15.28 10.79
C ALA A 41 13.38 13.85 10.90
N ARG A 42 14.58 13.59 10.38
CA ARG A 42 15.13 12.21 10.31
C ARG A 42 15.53 11.63 11.64
N GLU A 43 16.09 12.47 12.52
CA GLU A 43 16.56 12.03 13.83
C GLU A 43 15.42 11.65 14.75
N GLU A 44 14.35 12.44 14.76
CA GLU A 44 13.20 12.22 15.62
C GLU A 44 12.20 11.23 15.03
N GLY A 45 12.11 11.17 13.68
CA GLY A 45 11.08 10.40 12.98
C GLY A 45 9.68 10.97 13.24
N LEU A 46 8.68 10.08 13.24
CA LEU A 46 7.28 10.45 13.52
C LEU A 46 6.68 9.48 14.54
N THR A 47 6.18 10.02 15.66
CA THR A 47 5.46 9.24 16.65
C THR A 47 3.97 9.18 16.31
N LEU A 48 3.45 7.98 16.11
CA LEU A 48 2.06 7.70 15.83
C LEU A 48 1.37 7.21 17.12
N ALA A 49 0.61 8.09 17.76
CA ALA A 49 -0.15 7.75 18.96
C ALA A 49 -1.22 6.68 18.66
N PRO A 50 -1.72 5.93 19.68
CA PRO A 50 -2.85 5.04 19.51
C PRO A 50 -4.05 5.74 18.84
N GLN A 51 -4.70 5.08 17.87
CA GLN A 51 -5.80 5.56 17.04
C GLN A 51 -5.46 6.72 16.09
N ALA A 52 -4.22 7.24 16.12
CA ALA A 52 -3.78 8.25 15.16
C ALA A 52 -3.39 7.62 13.80
N ARG A 53 -3.50 8.43 12.76
CA ARG A 53 -3.03 8.09 11.40
C ARG A 53 -2.20 9.22 10.83
N ALA A 54 -1.27 8.85 9.95
CA ALA A 54 -0.43 9.80 9.23
C ALA A 54 -0.07 9.28 7.84
N LEU A 55 0.08 10.20 6.89
CA LEU A 55 0.65 9.93 5.58
C LEU A 55 2.17 10.01 5.67
N ILE A 56 2.83 8.88 5.41
CA ILE A 56 4.30 8.79 5.42
C ILE A 56 4.79 8.73 3.98
N GLN A 57 5.64 9.66 3.61
CA GLN A 57 6.24 9.73 2.28
C GLN A 57 7.34 8.67 2.09
N THR A 58 7.52 8.22 0.86
CA THR A 58 8.59 7.28 0.50
C THR A 58 9.79 7.96 -0.18
N GLY A 59 9.71 9.24 -0.51
CA GLY A 59 10.71 9.97 -1.28
C GLY A 59 10.65 9.69 -2.79
N PHE A 60 9.62 9.00 -3.26
CA PHE A 60 9.43 8.67 -4.67
C PHE A 60 8.08 9.11 -5.21
N ARG A 61 8.05 9.35 -6.53
CA ARG A 61 6.87 9.24 -7.39
C ARG A 61 6.98 7.96 -8.21
N VAL A 62 5.85 7.45 -8.69
CA VAL A 62 5.81 6.21 -9.45
C VAL A 62 4.96 6.35 -10.70
N ALA A 63 5.35 5.67 -11.77
CA ALA A 63 4.54 5.50 -12.97
C ALA A 63 4.32 4.01 -13.20
N VAL A 64 3.11 3.56 -12.94
CA VAL A 64 2.65 2.20 -13.19
C VAL A 64 2.22 2.09 -14.66
N PRO A 65 2.58 1.05 -15.41
CA PRO A 65 2.17 0.90 -16.80
C PRO A 65 0.66 0.61 -16.90
N ARG A 66 0.07 1.00 -18.04
CA ARG A 66 -1.35 0.74 -18.34
C ARG A 66 -1.67 -0.75 -18.25
N GLY A 67 -2.83 -1.08 -17.67
CA GLY A 67 -3.26 -2.46 -17.43
C GLY A 67 -2.79 -3.04 -16.09
N TYR A 68 -2.10 -2.22 -15.29
CA TYR A 68 -1.67 -2.58 -13.94
C TYR A 68 -2.01 -1.47 -12.93
N GLU A 69 -2.09 -1.85 -11.66
CA GLU A 69 -2.09 -0.96 -10.50
C GLU A 69 -0.92 -1.32 -9.57
N LEU A 70 -0.50 -0.39 -8.73
CA LEU A 70 0.35 -0.69 -7.59
C LEU A 70 -0.52 -0.67 -6.33
N GLN A 71 -0.67 -1.83 -5.70
CA GLN A 71 -1.31 -1.93 -4.39
C GLN A 71 -0.31 -1.69 -3.29
N ILE A 72 -0.69 -0.85 -2.32
CA ILE A 72 0.06 -0.66 -1.08
C ILE A 72 -0.61 -1.50 0.00
N ARG A 73 0.13 -2.44 0.57
CA ARG A 73 -0.34 -3.41 1.56
C ARG A 73 0.40 -3.26 2.88
N PRO A 74 -0.26 -3.57 4.02
CA PRO A 74 0.40 -3.56 5.32
C PRO A 74 1.48 -4.65 5.43
N ARG A 75 2.37 -4.48 6.41
CA ARG A 75 3.36 -5.49 6.78
C ARG A 75 2.84 -6.28 7.98
N SER A 76 2.82 -7.60 7.85
CA SER A 76 2.33 -8.51 8.88
C SER A 76 3.05 -8.35 10.23
N GLY A 77 4.36 -8.09 10.21
CA GLY A 77 5.15 -7.89 11.43
C GLY A 77 4.76 -6.62 12.21
N LEU A 78 4.45 -5.52 11.51
CA LEU A 78 3.97 -4.29 12.17
C LEU A 78 2.56 -4.48 12.72
N ALA A 79 1.70 -5.12 11.93
CA ALA A 79 0.31 -5.38 12.33
C ALA A 79 0.25 -6.28 13.58
N LEU A 80 0.99 -7.38 13.58
CA LEU A 80 0.93 -8.36 14.67
C LEU A 80 1.58 -7.85 15.96
N LYS A 81 2.77 -7.20 15.85
CA LYS A 81 3.56 -6.82 17.04
C LYS A 81 3.16 -5.48 17.63
N HIS A 82 2.68 -4.56 16.81
CA HIS A 82 2.45 -3.17 17.20
C HIS A 82 1.04 -2.66 16.90
N GLY A 83 0.20 -3.47 16.24
CA GLY A 83 -1.11 -3.00 15.81
C GLY A 83 -1.05 -1.92 14.70
N VAL A 84 0.12 -1.70 14.09
CA VAL A 84 0.29 -0.68 13.05
C VAL A 84 0.01 -1.27 11.67
N THR A 85 -0.92 -0.66 10.98
CA THR A 85 -1.39 -1.09 9.65
C THR A 85 -1.65 0.09 8.73
N LEU A 86 -2.21 -0.15 7.55
CA LEU A 86 -2.67 0.91 6.66
C LEU A 86 -4.13 1.25 6.94
N ALA A 87 -4.45 2.54 6.99
CA ALA A 87 -5.84 3.01 7.15
C ALA A 87 -6.70 2.66 5.91
N ASN A 88 -6.10 2.53 4.74
CA ASN A 88 -6.71 2.18 3.45
C ASN A 88 -6.08 0.91 2.87
N ALA A 89 -6.19 -0.20 3.56
CA ALA A 89 -5.61 -1.48 3.11
C ALA A 89 -6.56 -2.29 2.22
N PRO A 90 -6.21 -2.55 0.94
CA PRO A 90 -5.02 -2.05 0.25
C PRO A 90 -5.19 -0.61 -0.24
N GLY A 91 -4.08 0.14 -0.25
CA GLY A 91 -4.00 1.40 -0.98
C GLY A 91 -3.91 1.11 -2.48
N THR A 92 -4.52 1.96 -3.32
CA THR A 92 -4.49 1.83 -4.78
C THR A 92 -3.72 2.99 -5.39
N VAL A 93 -2.74 2.68 -6.24
CA VAL A 93 -2.05 3.65 -7.08
C VAL A 93 -2.35 3.31 -8.54
N ASP A 94 -3.13 4.17 -9.16
CA ASP A 94 -3.59 4.01 -10.55
C ASP A 94 -2.46 4.24 -11.56
N CYS A 95 -2.61 3.68 -12.75
CA CYS A 95 -1.60 3.82 -13.81
C CYS A 95 -1.43 5.26 -14.34
N ASP A 96 -2.39 6.15 -14.13
CA ASP A 96 -2.34 7.57 -14.49
C ASP A 96 -1.98 8.50 -13.34
N TYR A 97 -1.80 7.99 -12.11
CA TYR A 97 -1.30 8.76 -10.97
C TYR A 97 0.18 9.12 -11.15
N ARG A 98 0.54 10.38 -10.82
CA ARG A 98 1.92 10.91 -10.91
C ARG A 98 2.34 11.70 -9.66
N GLY A 99 1.51 11.67 -8.62
CA GLY A 99 1.83 12.32 -7.35
C GLY A 99 2.86 11.56 -6.52
N PRO A 100 3.22 12.09 -5.35
CA PRO A 100 4.12 11.43 -4.41
C PRO A 100 3.56 10.07 -3.94
N LEU A 101 4.46 9.08 -3.84
CA LEU A 101 4.13 7.77 -3.30
C LEU A 101 4.22 7.82 -1.77
N GLY A 102 3.09 7.64 -1.11
CA GLY A 102 3.00 7.64 0.34
C GLY A 102 2.21 6.47 0.88
N VAL A 103 2.39 6.20 2.17
CA VAL A 103 1.71 5.13 2.92
C VAL A 103 0.92 5.76 4.06
N ILE A 104 -0.39 5.52 4.11
CA ILE A 104 -1.25 6.03 5.18
C ILE A 104 -1.27 5.00 6.31
N LEU A 105 -0.42 5.22 7.33
CA LEU A 105 -0.37 4.35 8.51
C LEU A 105 -1.42 4.76 9.53
N ILE A 106 -1.95 3.77 10.24
CA ILE A 106 -2.79 3.94 11.43
C ILE A 106 -2.26 3.02 12.54
N ASN A 107 -2.23 3.53 13.76
CA ASN A 107 -1.87 2.76 14.95
C ASN A 107 -3.15 2.27 15.66
N LEU A 108 -3.46 1.00 15.53
CA LEU A 108 -4.57 0.32 16.23
C LEU A 108 -4.10 -0.40 17.51
N GLY A 109 -2.82 -0.22 17.87
CA GLY A 109 -2.27 -0.75 19.12
C GLY A 109 -2.52 0.17 20.31
N ASP A 110 -2.05 -0.24 21.48
CA ASP A 110 -2.29 0.44 22.76
C ASP A 110 -1.14 1.39 23.16
N ALA A 111 -0.01 1.33 22.47
CA ALA A 111 1.18 2.14 22.76
C ALA A 111 1.55 3.03 21.55
N PRO A 112 2.17 4.21 21.79
CA PRO A 112 2.74 5.01 20.71
C PRO A 112 3.77 4.20 19.91
N PHE A 113 3.79 4.39 18.59
CA PHE A 113 4.73 3.76 17.69
C PHE A 113 5.58 4.83 16.98
N VAL A 114 6.89 4.71 17.07
CA VAL A 114 7.83 5.62 16.40
C VAL A 114 8.19 5.05 15.04
N ILE A 115 7.98 5.85 14.00
CA ILE A 115 8.39 5.55 12.63
C ILE A 115 9.69 6.28 12.38
N GLY A 116 10.79 5.54 12.25
CA GLY A 116 12.10 6.08 11.92
C GLY A 116 12.30 6.31 10.44
N HIS A 117 13.29 7.17 10.10
CA HIS A 117 13.73 7.34 8.72
C HIS A 117 14.25 6.01 8.16
N ARG A 118 13.82 5.65 6.93
CA ARG A 118 14.12 4.38 6.23
C ARG A 118 13.49 3.13 6.83
N ASP A 119 12.62 3.24 7.83
CA ASP A 119 11.84 2.10 8.32
C ASP A 119 10.95 1.53 7.21
N ARG A 120 10.80 0.22 7.21
CA ARG A 120 9.89 -0.50 6.31
C ARG A 120 8.46 -0.37 6.84
N ILE A 121 7.62 0.40 6.15
CA ILE A 121 6.29 0.80 6.62
C ILE A 121 5.13 0.16 5.87
N GLY A 122 5.40 -0.43 4.72
CA GLY A 122 4.41 -1.08 3.87
C GLY A 122 5.12 -1.94 2.83
N GLN A 123 4.34 -2.53 1.95
CA GLN A 123 4.83 -3.24 0.78
C GLN A 123 4.02 -2.90 -0.46
N GLY A 124 4.69 -2.78 -1.59
CA GLY A 124 4.08 -2.58 -2.91
C GLY A 124 3.92 -3.91 -3.63
N VAL A 125 2.76 -4.14 -4.24
CA VAL A 125 2.48 -5.29 -5.09
C VAL A 125 1.89 -4.80 -6.40
N VAL A 126 2.51 -5.12 -7.53
CA VAL A 126 1.99 -4.80 -8.87
C VAL A 126 0.99 -5.86 -9.29
N VAL A 127 -0.22 -5.44 -9.65
CA VAL A 127 -1.35 -6.32 -9.95
C VAL A 127 -1.95 -5.93 -11.30
N PRO A 128 -2.27 -6.90 -12.19
CA PRO A 128 -2.99 -6.61 -13.41
C PRO A 128 -4.42 -6.16 -13.10
N VAL A 129 -4.92 -5.18 -13.88
CA VAL A 129 -6.26 -4.59 -13.71
C VAL A 129 -7.12 -4.93 -14.90
N THR A 130 -8.30 -5.46 -14.64
CA THR A 130 -9.34 -5.63 -15.64
C THR A 130 -10.32 -4.47 -15.56
N GLN A 131 -10.36 -3.63 -16.59
CA GLN A 131 -11.40 -2.62 -16.73
C GLN A 131 -12.67 -3.23 -17.29
N VAL A 132 -13.80 -2.96 -16.65
CA VAL A 132 -15.10 -3.49 -17.03
C VAL A 132 -15.97 -2.40 -17.65
N ARG A 133 -16.92 -2.81 -18.49
CA ARG A 133 -18.00 -1.96 -18.97
C ARG A 133 -19.23 -2.18 -18.11
N PHE A 134 -19.79 -1.13 -17.57
CA PHE A 134 -21.03 -1.19 -16.79
C PHE A 134 -22.25 -1.16 -17.73
N SER A 135 -23.24 -2.02 -17.43
CA SER A 135 -24.52 -2.06 -18.14
C SER A 135 -25.66 -2.05 -17.14
N LEU A 136 -26.58 -1.12 -17.31
CA LEU A 136 -27.82 -1.13 -16.53
C LEU A 136 -28.80 -2.13 -17.15
N VAL A 137 -29.30 -3.07 -16.34
CA VAL A 137 -30.26 -4.08 -16.74
C VAL A 137 -31.51 -4.00 -15.86
N SER A 138 -32.65 -4.47 -16.36
CA SER A 138 -33.91 -4.48 -15.60
C SER A 138 -33.97 -5.63 -14.59
N ARG A 139 -33.22 -6.71 -14.79
CA ARG A 139 -33.09 -7.84 -13.88
C ARG A 139 -31.78 -8.55 -14.06
N LEU A 140 -31.33 -9.25 -13.03
CA LEU A 140 -30.20 -10.19 -13.07
C LEU A 140 -30.72 -11.62 -13.30
N ASP A 141 -29.85 -12.50 -13.79
CA ASP A 141 -30.11 -13.93 -13.87
C ASP A 141 -30.26 -14.54 -12.48
N GLU A 142 -30.93 -15.68 -12.43
CA GLU A 142 -31.14 -16.43 -11.18
C GLU A 142 -29.97 -17.40 -10.98
N THR A 143 -29.53 -17.53 -9.71
CA THR A 143 -28.52 -18.51 -9.31
C THR A 143 -29.02 -19.34 -8.12
N VAL A 144 -28.41 -20.52 -7.89
CA VAL A 144 -28.74 -21.38 -6.74
C VAL A 144 -28.50 -20.63 -5.41
N ARG A 145 -27.52 -19.76 -5.32
CA ARG A 145 -27.26 -18.93 -4.14
C ARG A 145 -28.29 -17.81 -3.97
N GLY A 146 -28.80 -17.27 -5.07
CA GLY A 146 -29.75 -16.14 -5.07
C GLY A 146 -29.21 -14.95 -4.28
N ALA A 147 -30.03 -14.42 -3.39
CA ALA A 147 -29.71 -13.29 -2.52
C ALA A 147 -28.96 -13.69 -1.22
N GLY A 148 -28.61 -14.94 -1.04
CA GLY A 148 -27.90 -15.42 0.17
C GLY A 148 -26.51 -14.79 0.32
N GLY A 149 -26.28 -14.11 1.46
CA GLY A 149 -25.03 -13.43 1.82
C GLY A 149 -24.93 -13.25 3.33
N PHE A 150 -23.91 -12.52 3.78
CA PHE A 150 -23.70 -12.15 5.19
C PHE A 150 -23.77 -13.33 6.17
N GLY A 151 -23.17 -14.47 5.82
CA GLY A 151 -23.16 -15.68 6.65
C GLY A 151 -24.39 -16.57 6.48
N SER A 152 -25.15 -16.44 5.38
CA SER A 152 -26.32 -17.28 5.09
C SER A 152 -26.04 -18.80 5.01
N THR A 153 -24.74 -19.19 4.90
CA THR A 153 -24.27 -20.59 4.91
C THR A 153 -23.91 -21.12 6.30
N GLY A 154 -24.12 -20.32 7.37
CA GLY A 154 -23.81 -20.69 8.75
C GLY A 154 -22.36 -20.51 9.17
N GLN A 155 -22.04 -20.86 10.41
CA GLN A 155 -20.71 -20.82 11.04
C GLN A 155 -20.15 -22.21 11.28
N GLY A 156 -20.26 -23.12 10.38
CA GLY A 156 -19.73 -24.47 10.60
C GLY A 156 -19.75 -25.30 9.37
#